data_32608b885450b937087ded2a7ce10fdd
#
_entry.id   32608b885450b937087ded2a7ce10fdd
#
_cell.length_a   1.000
_cell.length_b   1.000
_cell.length_c   1.000
_cell.angle_alpha   90.00
_cell.angle_beta   90.00
_cell.angle_gamma   90.00
#
_symmetry.space_group_name_H-M   'P 1'
#
loop_
_entity.id
_entity.type
_entity.pdbx_description
1 polymer ?
#
loop_
_entity_poly.entity_id
_entity_poly.type
_entity_poly.pdbx_seq_one_letter_code
_entity_poly.pdbx_strand_id
1 'polypeptide(L)'
;MNIQILLLLILFSTFASTKSDVSFTVETSLRTTLQEVNADSGLVMLMDSAGNVIGKSSLSLLNGKSLEDEVYTTVRDMGTLAVPVSLIPVLEKGNVSLSDTVDVGNGIYNHNGKEIRDHNADMGGYGEITLQQAILFDSKVGVIKSLSPYTTIKTTYSPTEILNFYHSIAVSDHSICSAKTMKEIQQTFEMVVSEGTGKPLFSDNVKIAGKTGSVIKE
;
A
#
# COMPACT_ATOMS: atom_id res chain seq x y z
N MET A 1 5.43 -18.98 -2.65
CA MET A 1 5.88 -17.91 -3.56
C MET A 1 5.31 -16.60 -3.02
N ASN A 2 6.15 -15.78 -2.41
CA ASN A 2 5.71 -14.52 -1.80
C ASN A 2 5.58 -13.47 -2.90
N ILE A 3 4.36 -13.08 -3.24
CA ILE A 3 4.15 -11.93 -4.13
C ILE A 3 4.18 -10.70 -3.24
N GLN A 4 5.30 -9.99 -3.24
CA GLN A 4 5.34 -8.63 -2.71
C GLN A 4 4.79 -7.70 -3.79
N ILE A 5 3.63 -7.11 -3.53
CA ILE A 5 3.10 -6.04 -4.36
C ILE A 5 3.67 -4.75 -3.81
N LEU A 6 4.68 -4.23 -4.48
CA LEU A 6 5.18 -2.88 -4.24
C LEU A 6 4.35 -1.93 -5.09
N LEU A 7 3.37 -1.26 -4.50
CA LEU A 7 2.68 -0.16 -5.16
C LEU A 7 3.54 1.08 -4.95
N LEU A 8 4.10 1.57 -6.02
CA LEU A 8 4.97 2.72 -5.99
C LEU A 8 4.28 3.96 -6.52
N LEU A 9 4.26 4.92 -5.67
CA LEU A 9 4.84 6.24 -5.80
C LEU A 9 4.12 7.22 -6.70
N ILE A 10 3.51 8.16 -6.03
CA ILE A 10 3.18 9.45 -6.63
C ILE A 10 4.41 10.34 -6.43
N LEU A 11 5.17 10.59 -7.50
CA LEU A 11 6.24 11.57 -7.52
C LEU A 11 5.67 12.92 -7.96
N PHE A 12 5.61 13.87 -7.04
CA PHE A 12 5.44 15.27 -7.38
C PHE A 12 6.80 15.83 -7.80
N SER A 13 7.11 15.80 -9.08
CA SER A 13 8.17 16.61 -9.66
C SER A 13 7.72 17.16 -11.01
N THR A 14 7.86 18.46 -11.17
CA THR A 14 7.74 19.15 -12.47
C THR A 14 8.96 18.79 -13.32
N PHE A 15 9.01 17.60 -13.89
CA PHE A 15 10.00 17.26 -14.90
C PHE A 15 9.41 17.44 -16.29
N ALA A 16 10.08 18.24 -17.09
CA ALA A 16 9.84 18.37 -18.53
C ALA A 16 10.46 17.14 -19.25
N SER A 17 9.93 15.94 -18.96
CA SER A 17 10.30 14.70 -19.64
C SER A 17 9.22 14.31 -20.64
N THR A 18 9.60 13.77 -21.78
CA THR A 18 8.62 13.26 -22.74
C THR A 18 7.97 11.98 -22.21
N LYS A 19 6.73 11.70 -22.63
CA LYS A 19 6.01 10.48 -22.22
C LYS A 19 6.76 9.19 -22.58
N SER A 20 7.54 9.21 -23.68
CA SER A 20 8.39 8.09 -24.10
C SER A 20 9.54 7.83 -23.13
N ASP A 21 10.18 8.90 -22.63
CA ASP A 21 11.31 8.78 -21.71
C ASP A 21 10.86 8.23 -20.35
N VAL A 22 9.70 8.67 -19.86
CA VAL A 22 9.11 8.14 -18.63
C VAL A 22 8.79 6.65 -18.76
N SER A 23 8.16 6.24 -19.87
CA SER A 23 7.80 4.83 -20.10
C SER A 23 9.02 3.92 -20.16
N PHE A 24 10.09 4.34 -20.84
CA PHE A 24 11.35 3.59 -20.90
C PHE A 24 12.01 3.46 -19.52
N THR A 25 12.05 4.56 -18.77
CA THR A 25 12.62 4.56 -17.41
C THR A 25 11.84 3.63 -16.49
N VAL A 26 10.50 3.67 -16.55
CA VAL A 26 9.61 2.84 -15.74
C VAL A 26 9.80 1.36 -16.03
N GLU A 27 9.89 0.96 -17.29
CA GLU A 27 10.13 -0.44 -17.68
C GLU A 27 11.51 -0.93 -17.21
N THR A 28 12.54 -0.13 -17.43
CA THR A 28 13.91 -0.46 -17.01
C THR A 28 14.00 -0.63 -15.51
N SER A 29 13.41 0.29 -14.74
CA SER A 29 13.37 0.22 -13.28
C SER A 29 12.61 -1.01 -12.80
N LEU A 30 11.45 -1.31 -13.40
CA LEU A 30 10.68 -2.51 -13.06
C LEU A 30 11.51 -3.78 -13.28
N ARG A 31 12.17 -3.91 -14.44
CA ARG A 31 12.99 -5.07 -14.77
C ARG A 31 14.13 -5.26 -13.76
N THR A 32 14.86 -4.19 -13.46
CA THR A 32 15.95 -4.23 -12.48
C THR A 32 15.43 -4.64 -11.10
N THR A 33 14.35 -4.01 -10.62
CA THR A 33 13.76 -4.34 -9.32
C THR A 33 13.31 -5.80 -9.24
N LEU A 34 12.64 -6.32 -10.28
CA LEU A 34 12.21 -7.73 -10.30
C LEU A 34 13.40 -8.69 -10.22
N GLN A 35 14.51 -8.37 -10.88
CA GLN A 35 15.75 -9.16 -10.82
C GLN A 35 16.37 -9.12 -9.42
N GLU A 36 16.48 -7.93 -8.82
CA GLU A 36 17.07 -7.74 -7.49
C GLU A 36 16.29 -8.48 -6.39
N VAL A 37 14.95 -8.46 -6.45
CA VAL A 37 14.09 -9.14 -5.46
C VAL A 37 13.75 -10.58 -5.84
N ASN A 38 14.29 -11.09 -6.96
CA ASN A 38 14.03 -12.42 -7.51
C ASN A 38 12.51 -12.72 -7.64
N ALA A 39 11.78 -11.78 -8.23
CA ALA A 39 10.34 -11.92 -8.46
C ALA A 39 10.05 -12.33 -9.91
N ASP A 40 9.06 -13.20 -10.11
CA ASP A 40 8.68 -13.75 -11.41
C ASP A 40 8.03 -12.70 -12.33
N SER A 41 7.29 -11.77 -11.74
CA SER A 41 6.55 -10.76 -12.50
C SER A 41 6.21 -9.55 -11.62
N GLY A 42 5.89 -8.43 -12.28
CA GLY A 42 5.46 -7.22 -11.61
C GLY A 42 4.78 -6.24 -12.55
N LEU A 43 4.22 -5.22 -11.95
CA LEU A 43 3.69 -4.06 -12.65
C LEU A 43 4.02 -2.78 -11.88
N VAL A 44 4.09 -1.68 -12.62
CA VAL A 44 4.26 -0.33 -12.08
C VAL A 44 3.33 0.61 -12.83
N MET A 45 2.77 1.56 -12.12
CA MET A 45 1.95 2.65 -12.67
C MET A 45 2.37 3.95 -12.01
N LEU A 46 2.54 5.00 -12.82
CA LEU A 46 2.81 6.37 -12.38
C LEU A 46 1.65 7.27 -12.78
N MET A 47 1.24 8.12 -11.85
CA MET A 47 0.18 9.09 -12.06
C MET A 47 0.67 10.48 -11.63
N ASP A 48 0.33 11.51 -12.41
CA ASP A 48 0.61 12.91 -12.05
C ASP A 48 -0.44 13.47 -11.08
N SER A 49 -0.23 14.68 -10.59
CA SER A 49 -1.18 15.34 -9.69
C SER A 49 -2.52 15.70 -10.32
N ALA A 50 -2.62 15.69 -11.64
CA ALA A 50 -3.87 15.89 -12.37
C ALA A 50 -4.67 14.59 -12.58
N GLY A 51 -4.12 13.44 -12.13
CA GLY A 51 -4.77 12.12 -12.28
C GLY A 51 -4.48 11.43 -13.61
N ASN A 52 -3.53 11.93 -14.41
CA ASN A 52 -3.15 11.26 -15.65
C ASN A 52 -2.11 10.18 -15.40
N VAL A 53 -2.30 8.99 -15.96
CA VAL A 53 -1.26 7.96 -15.99
C VAL A 53 -0.18 8.39 -16.97
N ILE A 54 1.00 8.76 -16.45
CA ILE A 54 2.16 9.26 -17.23
C ILE A 54 3.14 8.16 -17.58
N GLY A 55 3.10 7.01 -16.88
CA GLY A 55 3.90 5.84 -17.18
C GLY A 55 3.29 4.59 -16.57
N LYS A 56 3.36 3.48 -17.29
CA LYS A 56 3.00 2.15 -16.81
C LYS A 56 3.87 1.11 -17.49
N SER A 57 4.19 0.06 -16.76
CA SER A 57 4.85 -1.13 -17.29
C SER A 57 4.43 -2.36 -16.50
N SER A 58 4.37 -3.48 -17.18
CA SER A 58 4.10 -4.80 -16.59
C SER A 58 4.97 -5.83 -17.30
N LEU A 59 5.62 -6.70 -16.53
CA LEU A 59 6.61 -7.60 -17.04
C LEU A 59 6.57 -8.95 -16.35
N SER A 60 6.75 -10.03 -17.11
CA SER A 60 7.09 -11.36 -16.59
C SER A 60 8.52 -11.71 -16.95
N LEU A 61 9.35 -12.02 -15.95
CA LEU A 61 10.72 -12.48 -16.18
C LEU A 61 10.77 -13.93 -16.66
N LEU A 62 9.73 -14.74 -16.39
CA LEU A 62 9.66 -16.14 -16.80
C LEU A 62 9.70 -16.32 -18.33
N ASN A 63 9.12 -15.37 -19.05
CA ASN A 63 9.09 -15.42 -20.53
C ASN A 63 9.64 -14.13 -21.19
N GLY A 64 10.10 -13.17 -20.39
CA GLY A 64 10.65 -11.90 -20.85
C GLY A 64 9.65 -10.97 -21.54
N LYS A 65 8.33 -11.24 -21.44
CA LYS A 65 7.29 -10.49 -22.13
C LYS A 65 6.57 -9.51 -21.18
N SER A 66 6.08 -8.43 -21.76
CA SER A 66 5.08 -7.59 -21.10
C SER A 66 3.80 -8.41 -20.83
N LEU A 67 3.17 -8.17 -19.68
CA LEU A 67 1.85 -8.69 -19.41
C LEU A 67 0.81 -7.87 -20.18
N GLU A 68 -0.33 -8.46 -20.44
CA GLU A 68 -1.43 -7.76 -21.13
C GLU A 68 -1.98 -6.59 -20.31
N ASP A 69 -2.54 -5.59 -20.97
CA ASP A 69 -3.07 -4.38 -20.31
C ASP A 69 -4.18 -4.67 -19.28
N GLU A 70 -4.86 -5.77 -19.39
CA GLU A 70 -5.87 -6.24 -18.44
C GLU A 70 -5.29 -6.42 -17.01
N VAL A 71 -3.98 -6.61 -16.87
CA VAL A 71 -3.33 -6.74 -15.55
C VAL A 71 -3.57 -5.52 -14.66
N TYR A 72 -3.77 -4.34 -15.24
CA TYR A 72 -4.00 -3.08 -14.51
C TYR A 72 -5.43 -2.93 -14.00
N THR A 73 -6.39 -3.58 -14.66
CA THR A 73 -7.83 -3.49 -14.36
C THR A 73 -8.41 -4.76 -13.74
N THR A 74 -7.69 -5.87 -13.78
CA THR A 74 -8.13 -7.12 -13.17
C THR A 74 -8.14 -7.00 -11.64
N VAL A 75 -9.30 -7.28 -11.07
CA VAL A 75 -9.50 -7.31 -9.60
C VAL A 75 -8.73 -8.47 -8.99
N ARG A 76 -7.99 -8.19 -7.94
CA ARG A 76 -7.21 -9.17 -7.18
C ARG A 76 -7.10 -8.77 -5.72
N ASP A 77 -6.63 -9.67 -4.88
CA ASP A 77 -6.32 -9.34 -3.50
C ASP A 77 -5.09 -8.40 -3.46
N MET A 78 -5.30 -7.20 -2.97
CA MET A 78 -4.27 -6.17 -2.79
C MET A 78 -3.68 -6.18 -1.38
N GLY A 79 -4.13 -7.13 -0.54
CA GLY A 79 -3.68 -7.23 0.84
C GLY A 79 -3.89 -5.94 1.62
N THR A 80 -2.95 -5.63 2.49
CA THR A 80 -3.02 -4.45 3.35
C THR A 80 -2.83 -3.11 2.62
N LEU A 81 -2.47 -3.10 1.32
CA LEU A 81 -2.56 -1.90 0.48
C LEU A 81 -3.98 -1.36 0.41
N ALA A 82 -5.00 -2.22 0.48
CA ALA A 82 -6.40 -1.81 0.41
C ALA A 82 -6.98 -1.37 1.77
N VAL A 83 -6.28 -1.57 2.88
CA VAL A 83 -6.76 -1.23 4.23
C VAL A 83 -7.23 0.21 4.36
N PRO A 84 -6.54 1.24 3.81
CA PRO A 84 -6.97 2.63 3.94
C PRO A 84 -8.35 2.90 3.36
N VAL A 85 -8.80 2.13 2.37
CA VAL A 85 -10.16 2.25 1.81
C VAL A 85 -11.23 1.94 2.85
N SER A 86 -10.98 0.96 3.72
CA SER A 86 -11.89 0.60 4.81
C SER A 86 -11.65 1.42 6.08
N LEU A 87 -10.42 1.88 6.32
CA LEU A 87 -10.02 2.64 7.50
C LEU A 87 -10.61 4.05 7.52
N ILE A 88 -10.53 4.79 6.40
CA ILE A 88 -10.95 6.19 6.33
C ILE A 88 -12.41 6.38 6.78
N PRO A 89 -13.39 5.61 6.28
CA PRO A 89 -14.78 5.76 6.73
C PRO A 89 -14.99 5.44 8.21
N VAL A 90 -14.17 4.58 8.81
CA VAL A 90 -14.27 4.24 10.25
C VAL A 90 -13.69 5.36 11.11
N LEU A 91 -12.59 5.98 10.68
CA LEU A 91 -12.02 7.19 11.31
C LEU A 91 -12.99 8.38 11.22
N GLU A 92 -13.60 8.63 10.06
CA GLU A 92 -14.57 9.71 9.85
C GLU A 92 -15.78 9.60 10.77
N LYS A 93 -16.25 8.39 11.05
CA LYS A 93 -17.35 8.14 11.99
C LYS A 93 -16.93 8.28 13.45
N GLY A 94 -15.64 8.44 13.73
CA GLY A 94 -15.12 8.51 15.09
C GLY A 94 -15.23 7.20 15.87
N ASN A 95 -15.37 6.06 15.18
CA ASN A 95 -15.49 4.75 15.81
C ASN A 95 -14.15 4.27 16.38
N VAL A 96 -13.04 4.72 15.78
CA VAL A 96 -11.68 4.46 16.23
C VAL A 96 -10.82 5.71 16.01
N SER A 97 -9.71 5.78 16.75
CA SER A 97 -8.64 6.76 16.58
C SER A 97 -7.35 6.05 16.20
N LEU A 98 -6.47 6.73 15.48
CA LEU A 98 -5.12 6.22 15.18
C LEU A 98 -4.29 5.99 16.45
N SER A 99 -4.63 6.66 17.56
CA SER A 99 -3.99 6.50 18.87
C SER A 99 -4.57 5.36 19.70
N ASP A 100 -5.68 4.74 19.30
CA ASP A 100 -6.26 3.62 20.05
C ASP A 100 -5.32 2.43 20.03
N THR A 101 -5.12 1.81 21.21
CA THR A 101 -4.24 0.65 21.36
C THR A 101 -4.98 -0.65 21.05
N VAL A 102 -4.23 -1.59 20.51
CA VAL A 102 -4.69 -2.95 20.23
C VAL A 102 -3.60 -3.95 20.62
N ASP A 103 -3.97 -4.94 21.40
CA ASP A 103 -3.07 -6.05 21.72
C ASP A 103 -3.05 -7.05 20.56
N VAL A 104 -1.93 -7.13 19.86
CA VAL A 104 -1.69 -8.11 18.79
C VAL A 104 -0.93 -9.33 19.29
N GLY A 105 -0.52 -9.34 20.56
CA GLY A 105 0.18 -10.44 21.21
C GLY A 105 1.42 -10.88 20.42
N ASN A 106 1.50 -12.18 20.16
CA ASN A 106 2.58 -12.78 19.36
C ASN A 106 2.37 -12.65 17.83
N GLY A 107 1.41 -11.84 17.38
CA GLY A 107 1.15 -11.64 15.96
C GLY A 107 0.36 -12.78 15.29
N ILE A 108 -0.33 -13.62 16.06
CA ILE A 108 -1.21 -14.68 15.55
C ILE A 108 -2.62 -14.47 16.12
N TYR A 109 -3.61 -14.46 15.24
CA TYR A 109 -5.01 -14.24 15.62
C TYR A 109 -5.94 -15.10 14.76
N ASN A 110 -6.86 -15.82 15.40
CA ASN A 110 -7.92 -16.53 14.69
C ASN A 110 -9.13 -15.60 14.50
N HIS A 111 -9.42 -15.23 13.28
CA HIS A 111 -10.57 -14.42 12.90
C HIS A 111 -11.53 -15.24 12.04
N ASN A 112 -12.73 -15.53 12.59
CA ASN A 112 -13.76 -16.30 11.90
C ASN A 112 -13.28 -17.67 11.37
N GLY A 113 -12.45 -18.37 12.16
CA GLY A 113 -11.91 -19.69 11.79
C GLY A 113 -10.70 -19.65 10.85
N LYS A 114 -10.26 -18.46 10.43
CA LYS A 114 -9.05 -18.28 9.63
C LYS A 114 -7.92 -17.73 10.50
N GLU A 115 -6.75 -18.36 10.45
CA GLU A 115 -5.55 -17.82 11.09
C GLU A 115 -5.05 -16.60 10.32
N ILE A 116 -4.88 -15.50 11.04
CA ILE A 116 -4.23 -14.27 10.57
C ILE A 116 -2.88 -14.19 11.24
N ARG A 117 -1.86 -13.89 10.45
CA ARG A 117 -0.48 -13.90 10.92
C ARG A 117 0.26 -12.64 10.47
N ASP A 118 0.90 -11.96 11.40
CA ASP A 118 1.83 -10.87 11.16
C ASP A 118 3.19 -11.42 10.69
N HIS A 119 3.92 -10.65 9.93
CA HIS A 119 5.22 -11.07 9.38
C HIS A 119 6.29 -11.30 10.45
N ASN A 120 6.14 -10.68 11.64
CA ASN A 120 7.06 -10.84 12.78
C ASN A 120 6.56 -11.85 13.84
N ALA A 121 5.54 -12.64 13.55
CA ALA A 121 4.98 -13.58 14.52
C ALA A 121 6.02 -14.61 15.01
N ASP A 122 6.95 -15.03 14.13
CA ASP A 122 8.06 -15.93 14.51
C ASP A 122 9.12 -15.26 15.41
N MET A 123 9.07 -13.94 15.51
CA MET A 123 9.95 -13.14 16.38
C MET A 123 9.25 -12.67 17.66
N GLY A 124 8.04 -13.17 17.94
CA GLY A 124 7.27 -12.87 19.14
C GLY A 124 6.18 -11.81 19.00
N GLY A 125 5.95 -11.31 17.78
CA GLY A 125 4.90 -10.30 17.51
C GLY A 125 5.27 -8.90 18.00
N TYR A 126 4.25 -8.02 18.05
CA TYR A 126 4.43 -6.63 18.48
C TYR A 126 3.87 -6.33 19.87
N GLY A 127 3.12 -7.27 20.49
CA GLY A 127 2.47 -7.02 21.78
C GLY A 127 1.33 -6.00 21.65
N GLU A 128 1.33 -4.97 22.50
CA GLU A 128 0.39 -3.87 22.43
C GLU A 128 0.94 -2.74 21.54
N ILE A 129 0.18 -2.34 20.53
CA ILE A 129 0.53 -1.27 19.59
C ILE A 129 -0.68 -0.37 19.33
N THR A 130 -0.44 0.86 18.84
CA THR A 130 -1.53 1.71 18.37
C THR A 130 -2.02 1.29 16.98
N LEU A 131 -3.24 1.69 16.61
CA LEU A 131 -3.74 1.49 15.24
C LEU A 131 -2.81 2.14 14.20
N GLN A 132 -2.25 3.32 14.50
CA GLN A 132 -1.24 3.94 13.66
C GLN A 132 -0.02 3.04 13.48
N GLN A 133 0.51 2.48 14.56
CA GLN A 133 1.63 1.54 14.50
C GLN A 133 1.27 0.26 13.74
N ALA A 134 0.02 -0.23 13.85
CA ALA A 134 -0.44 -1.37 13.05
C ALA A 134 -0.36 -1.07 11.54
N ILE A 135 -0.64 0.18 11.13
CA ILE A 135 -0.50 0.62 9.74
C ILE A 135 0.97 0.77 9.34
N LEU A 136 1.81 1.35 10.21
CA LEU A 136 3.24 1.56 10.00
C LEU A 136 3.99 0.25 9.80
N PHE A 137 3.69 -0.73 10.65
CA PHE A 137 4.38 -2.02 10.69
C PHE A 137 3.72 -3.10 9.84
N ASP A 138 2.65 -2.75 9.12
CA ASP A 138 1.85 -3.68 8.30
C ASP A 138 1.30 -4.86 9.11
N SER A 139 0.88 -4.63 10.36
CA SER A 139 0.25 -5.63 11.21
C SER A 139 -1.17 -5.93 10.73
N LYS A 140 -1.36 -7.11 10.15
CA LYS A 140 -2.69 -7.60 9.74
C LYS A 140 -3.58 -7.85 10.94
N VAL A 141 -3.01 -8.40 12.02
CA VAL A 141 -3.72 -8.67 13.27
C VAL A 141 -4.23 -7.38 13.88
N GLY A 142 -3.38 -6.35 13.98
CA GLY A 142 -3.75 -5.05 14.52
C GLY A 142 -4.87 -4.38 13.75
N VAL A 143 -4.75 -4.35 12.42
CA VAL A 143 -5.79 -3.79 11.54
C VAL A 143 -7.12 -4.54 11.67
N ILE A 144 -7.10 -5.88 11.62
CA ILE A 144 -8.33 -6.67 11.69
C ILE A 144 -9.00 -6.51 13.06
N LYS A 145 -8.26 -6.60 14.16
CA LYS A 145 -8.83 -6.40 15.51
C LYS A 145 -9.43 -5.03 15.69
N SER A 146 -8.79 -3.98 15.15
CA SER A 146 -9.27 -2.60 15.29
C SER A 146 -10.48 -2.28 14.41
N LEU A 147 -10.54 -2.79 13.18
CA LEU A 147 -11.54 -2.35 12.20
C LEU A 147 -12.73 -3.31 12.07
N SER A 148 -12.53 -4.63 12.23
CA SER A 148 -13.59 -5.62 11.99
C SER A 148 -14.86 -5.44 12.83
N PRO A 149 -14.82 -4.84 14.05
CA PRO A 149 -16.04 -4.53 14.77
C PRO A 149 -16.95 -3.49 14.10
N TYR A 150 -16.39 -2.69 13.18
CA TYR A 150 -17.08 -1.53 12.59
C TYR A 150 -17.32 -1.65 11.09
N THR A 151 -16.52 -2.49 10.39
CA THR A 151 -16.62 -2.64 8.95
C THR A 151 -16.07 -3.98 8.47
N THR A 152 -16.54 -4.43 7.31
CA THR A 152 -15.88 -5.51 6.57
C THR A 152 -14.68 -4.93 5.84
N ILE A 153 -13.49 -5.47 6.11
CA ILE A 153 -12.26 -5.05 5.44
C ILE A 153 -12.22 -5.71 4.07
N LYS A 154 -12.43 -4.91 3.04
CA LYS A 154 -12.32 -5.36 1.64
C LYS A 154 -10.89 -5.18 1.17
N THR A 155 -10.29 -6.25 0.61
CA THR A 155 -8.93 -6.23 0.07
C THR A 155 -8.85 -6.43 -1.44
N THR A 156 -9.99 -6.74 -2.09
CA THR A 156 -10.05 -7.06 -3.51
C THR A 156 -10.37 -5.83 -4.35
N TYR A 157 -9.38 -5.36 -5.10
CA TYR A 157 -9.43 -4.22 -6.01
C TYR A 157 -8.53 -4.45 -7.21
N SER A 158 -8.73 -3.69 -8.29
CA SER A 158 -7.74 -3.61 -9.36
C SER A 158 -6.60 -2.66 -8.98
N PRO A 159 -5.41 -2.81 -9.58
CA PRO A 159 -4.31 -1.85 -9.40
C PRO A 159 -4.71 -0.41 -9.73
N THR A 160 -5.53 -0.20 -10.76
CA THR A 160 -6.02 1.13 -11.15
C THR A 160 -6.93 1.74 -10.08
N GLU A 161 -7.85 0.97 -9.48
CA GLU A 161 -8.71 1.46 -8.40
C GLU A 161 -7.86 1.89 -7.19
N ILE A 162 -6.87 1.09 -6.81
CA ILE A 162 -5.97 1.43 -5.70
C ILE A 162 -5.13 2.67 -6.03
N LEU A 163 -4.59 2.77 -7.25
CA LEU A 163 -3.83 3.96 -7.67
C LEU A 163 -4.68 5.24 -7.57
N ASN A 164 -5.92 5.22 -8.10
CA ASN A 164 -6.83 6.35 -8.04
C ASN A 164 -7.17 6.73 -6.58
N PHE A 165 -7.38 5.74 -5.72
CA PHE A 165 -7.63 6.00 -4.30
C PHE A 165 -6.44 6.69 -3.61
N TYR A 166 -5.21 6.22 -3.84
CA TYR A 166 -4.01 6.86 -3.29
C TYR A 166 -3.74 8.24 -3.91
N HIS A 167 -4.08 8.43 -5.18
CA HIS A 167 -4.05 9.74 -5.81
C HIS A 167 -4.96 10.73 -5.08
N SER A 168 -6.22 10.35 -4.78
CA SER A 168 -7.14 11.19 -4.02
C SER A 168 -6.57 11.62 -2.66
N ILE A 169 -5.84 10.72 -1.98
CA ILE A 169 -5.16 11.05 -0.72
C ILE A 169 -4.02 12.05 -0.98
N ALA A 170 -3.22 11.83 -2.01
CA ALA A 170 -2.05 12.66 -2.30
C ALA A 170 -2.41 14.09 -2.72
N VAL A 171 -3.51 14.27 -3.45
CA VAL A 171 -3.98 15.61 -3.85
C VAL A 171 -4.94 16.24 -2.83
N SER A 172 -5.13 15.61 -1.68
CA SER A 172 -6.06 16.07 -0.62
C SER A 172 -7.49 16.25 -1.12
N ASP A 173 -8.00 15.24 -1.84
CA ASP A 173 -9.39 15.23 -2.31
C ASP A 173 -10.35 15.06 -1.13
N HIS A 174 -10.91 16.16 -0.66
CA HIS A 174 -11.82 16.20 0.48
C HIS A 174 -13.19 15.58 0.19
N SER A 175 -13.44 15.06 -1.01
CA SER A 175 -14.65 14.28 -1.28
C SER A 175 -14.63 12.90 -0.60
N ILE A 176 -13.44 12.38 -0.25
CA ILE A 176 -13.29 11.06 0.39
C ILE A 176 -13.28 11.10 1.92
N CYS A 177 -12.87 12.22 2.51
CA CYS A 177 -12.87 12.43 3.97
C CYS A 177 -12.64 13.91 4.35
N SER A 178 -12.84 14.23 5.63
CA SER A 178 -12.57 15.56 6.19
C SER A 178 -11.09 15.94 6.11
N ALA A 179 -10.80 17.23 6.17
CA ALA A 179 -9.43 17.75 6.20
C ALA A 179 -8.61 17.19 7.39
N LYS A 180 -9.27 16.92 8.52
CA LYS A 180 -8.63 16.33 9.69
C LYS A 180 -8.15 14.91 9.38
N THR A 181 -9.04 14.03 8.96
CA THR A 181 -8.71 12.62 8.63
C THR A 181 -7.71 12.56 7.49
N MET A 182 -7.85 13.41 6.47
CA MET A 182 -6.89 13.50 5.37
C MET A 182 -5.47 13.75 5.89
N LYS A 183 -5.31 14.76 6.76
CA LYS A 183 -4.02 15.08 7.36
C LYS A 183 -3.46 13.92 8.20
N GLU A 184 -4.29 13.29 9.00
CA GLU A 184 -3.90 12.14 9.84
C GLU A 184 -3.40 10.96 8.98
N ILE A 185 -4.08 10.66 7.88
CA ILE A 185 -3.70 9.58 6.95
C ILE A 185 -2.40 9.95 6.21
N GLN A 186 -2.27 11.16 5.69
CA GLN A 186 -1.05 11.61 5.01
C GLN A 186 0.16 11.54 5.94
N GLN A 187 0.05 12.03 7.18
CA GLN A 187 1.11 11.94 8.18
C GLN A 187 1.46 10.48 8.50
N THR A 188 0.45 9.61 8.64
CA THR A 188 0.69 8.18 8.87
C THR A 188 1.47 7.56 7.71
N PHE A 189 1.14 7.90 6.45
CA PHE A 189 1.87 7.40 5.29
C PHE A 189 3.30 7.95 5.18
N GLU A 190 3.55 9.18 5.63
CA GLU A 190 4.91 9.69 5.79
C GLU A 190 5.70 8.87 6.81
N MET A 191 5.07 8.54 7.96
CA MET A 191 5.69 7.71 8.99
C MET A 191 5.95 6.27 8.52
N VAL A 192 5.11 5.70 7.64
CA VAL A 192 5.40 4.39 7.03
C VAL A 192 6.77 4.40 6.33
N VAL A 193 7.14 5.52 5.70
CA VAL A 193 8.43 5.65 5.00
C VAL A 193 9.56 6.06 5.95
N SER A 194 9.31 6.91 6.95
CA SER A 194 10.37 7.35 7.87
C SER A 194 10.70 6.31 8.96
N GLU A 195 9.70 5.57 9.44
CA GLU A 195 9.81 4.73 10.64
C GLU A 195 9.31 3.29 10.45
N GLY A 196 8.47 3.06 9.42
CA GLY A 196 7.77 1.81 9.20
C GLY A 196 8.40 0.93 8.12
N THR A 197 7.54 0.10 7.53
CA THR A 197 7.92 -0.88 6.49
C THR A 197 8.38 -0.27 5.17
N GLY A 198 8.08 1.01 4.92
CA GLY A 198 8.54 1.77 3.76
C GLY A 198 9.92 2.41 3.90
N LYS A 199 10.61 2.19 5.02
CA LYS A 199 11.91 2.82 5.32
C LYS A 199 12.98 2.68 4.23
N PRO A 200 13.06 1.60 3.44
CA PRO A 200 13.97 1.55 2.29
C PRO A 200 13.76 2.63 1.23
N LEU A 201 12.60 3.30 1.21
CA LEU A 201 12.29 4.40 0.29
C LEU A 201 12.59 5.79 0.89
N PHE A 202 13.06 5.86 2.13
CA PHE A 202 13.35 7.13 2.79
C PHE A 202 14.42 7.94 2.02
N SER A 203 14.20 9.25 1.92
CA SER A 203 15.10 10.17 1.25
C SER A 203 15.13 11.51 1.99
N ASP A 204 16.33 12.05 2.19
CA ASP A 204 16.50 13.39 2.74
C ASP A 204 16.18 14.50 1.72
N ASN A 205 16.16 14.16 0.43
CA ASN A 205 15.98 15.12 -0.65
C ASN A 205 14.52 15.28 -1.09
N VAL A 206 13.68 14.27 -0.87
CA VAL A 206 12.31 14.21 -1.34
C VAL A 206 11.42 13.62 -0.26
N LYS A 207 10.33 14.31 0.06
CA LYS A 207 9.33 13.79 0.99
C LYS A 207 8.51 12.70 0.31
N ILE A 208 8.56 11.50 0.86
CA ILE A 208 7.85 10.33 0.34
C ILE A 208 6.85 9.85 1.40
N ALA A 209 5.64 9.57 0.96
CA ALA A 209 4.59 8.97 1.77
C ALA A 209 4.02 7.75 1.04
N GLY A 210 3.63 6.72 1.75
CA GLY A 210 3.09 5.53 1.11
C GLY A 210 2.64 4.46 2.07
N LYS A 211 2.22 3.33 1.52
CA LYS A 211 1.83 2.13 2.25
C LYS A 211 2.43 0.91 1.56
N THR A 212 2.95 -0.01 2.34
CA THR A 212 3.31 -1.34 1.86
C THR A 212 2.14 -2.31 2.07
N GLY A 213 2.18 -3.42 1.38
CA GLY A 213 1.20 -4.48 1.57
C GLY A 213 1.71 -5.81 1.06
N SER A 214 1.22 -6.89 1.65
CA SER A 214 1.59 -8.25 1.28
C SER A 214 0.37 -9.17 1.28
N VAL A 215 0.36 -10.12 0.34
CA VAL A 215 -0.60 -11.22 0.27
C VAL A 215 0.19 -12.52 0.32
N ILE A 216 -0.15 -13.40 1.26
CA ILE A 216 0.38 -14.76 1.28
C ILE A 216 -0.62 -15.62 0.53
N LYS A 217 -0.19 -16.24 -0.56
CA LYS A 217 -0.96 -17.30 -1.23
C LYS A 217 -0.67 -18.60 -0.51
N GLU A 218 -1.72 -19.21 0.00
CA GLU A 218 -1.73 -20.60 0.46
C GLU A 218 -1.50 -21.57 -0.70
#